data_38c41acb56b5ca7cb01433de19f745f5
#
_entry.id   38c41acb56b5ca7cb01433de19f745f5
#
_cell.length_a   1.000
_cell.length_b   1.000
_cell.length_c   1.000
_cell.angle_alpha   90.00
_cell.angle_beta   90.00
_cell.angle_gamma   90.00
#
_symmetry.space_group_name_H-M   'P 1'
#
loop_
_entity.id
_entity.type
_entity.pdbx_description
1 polymer ?
#
loop_
_entity_poly.entity_id
_entity_poly.type
_entity_poly.pdbx_seq_one_letter_code
_entity_poly.pdbx_strand_id
1 'polypeptide(L)'
;MAALRYILLAAAITLTLTLLAHLVLPARGPIPRRTGRRGGLGIAALTAVYAVAAFFSLGSARDPQQFCSFEAGESAVLALERESEISAVWYYPGLSTGEYTLAYSTDGVTFTPAGTMPQGYADLFKWLQPEMADTAPAAAAYVRITASAHMELGELALY
;
A
#
# COMPACT_ATOMS: atom_id res chain seq x y z
N MET A 1 17.32 4.53 2.83
CA MET A 1 16.72 3.25 2.36
C MET A 1 16.09 3.34 0.96
N ALA A 2 15.54 4.48 0.53
CA ALA A 2 14.98 4.64 -0.83
C ALA A 2 15.99 4.41 -1.97
N ALA A 3 17.20 4.95 -1.88
CA ALA A 3 18.22 4.81 -2.90
C ALA A 3 18.59 3.34 -3.22
N LEU A 4 18.65 2.48 -2.20
CA LEU A 4 18.97 1.06 -2.39
C LEU A 4 17.88 0.33 -3.21
N ARG A 5 16.60 0.71 -3.02
CA ARG A 5 15.47 0.14 -3.79
C ARG A 5 15.57 0.51 -5.27
N TYR A 6 15.92 1.75 -5.60
CA TYR A 6 16.10 2.17 -6.98
C TYR A 6 17.29 1.50 -7.65
N ILE A 7 18.40 1.29 -6.93
CA ILE A 7 19.57 0.57 -7.44
C ILE A 7 19.22 -0.89 -7.75
N LEU A 8 18.51 -1.57 -6.83
CA LEU A 8 18.10 -2.95 -7.05
C LEU A 8 17.09 -3.07 -8.20
N LEU A 9 16.14 -2.14 -8.32
CA LEU A 9 15.20 -2.11 -9.43
C LEU A 9 15.90 -1.89 -10.77
N ALA A 10 16.84 -0.94 -10.84
CA ALA A 10 17.64 -0.69 -12.04
C ALA A 10 18.47 -1.92 -12.43
N ALA A 11 19.10 -2.58 -11.45
CA ALA A 11 19.85 -3.80 -11.67
C ALA A 11 18.95 -4.94 -12.19
N ALA A 12 17.76 -5.12 -11.63
CA ALA A 12 16.80 -6.14 -12.07
C ALA A 12 16.31 -5.87 -13.51
N ILE A 13 15.99 -4.61 -13.84
CA ILE A 13 15.58 -4.20 -15.20
C ILE A 13 16.72 -4.46 -16.20
N THR A 14 17.93 -4.03 -15.88
CA THR A 14 19.09 -4.22 -16.76
C THR A 14 19.35 -5.70 -17.02
N LEU A 15 19.25 -6.51 -15.99
CA LEU A 15 19.44 -7.96 -16.08
C LEU A 15 18.38 -8.63 -16.96
N THR A 16 17.11 -8.25 -16.74
CA THR A 16 15.98 -8.78 -17.52
C THR A 16 16.11 -8.38 -18.99
N LEU A 17 16.45 -7.13 -19.28
CA LEU A 17 16.68 -6.65 -20.65
C LEU A 17 17.87 -7.38 -21.32
N THR A 18 18.95 -7.64 -20.59
CA THR A 18 20.11 -8.37 -21.10
C THR A 18 19.75 -9.80 -21.43
N LEU A 19 18.98 -10.46 -20.55
CA LEU A 19 18.50 -11.84 -20.77
C LEU A 19 17.55 -11.91 -21.96
N LEU A 20 16.62 -10.97 -22.08
CA LEU A 20 15.70 -10.85 -23.22
C LEU A 20 16.47 -10.59 -24.53
N ALA A 21 17.47 -9.71 -24.50
CA ALA A 21 18.32 -9.45 -25.65
C ALA A 21 19.06 -10.72 -26.11
N HIS A 22 19.59 -11.51 -25.19
CA HIS A 22 20.23 -12.78 -25.51
C HIS A 22 19.25 -13.84 -26.04
N LEU A 23 17.98 -13.76 -25.67
CA LEU A 23 16.95 -14.71 -26.12
C LEU A 23 16.40 -14.35 -27.51
N VAL A 24 16.30 -13.04 -27.82
CA VAL A 24 15.65 -12.53 -29.05
C VAL A 24 16.65 -12.24 -30.16
N LEU A 25 17.87 -11.78 -29.81
CA LEU A 25 18.91 -11.51 -30.81
C LEU A 25 19.56 -12.82 -31.24
N PRO A 26 19.51 -13.16 -32.55
CA PRO A 26 20.17 -14.35 -33.02
C PRO A 26 21.66 -14.25 -32.77
N ALA A 27 22.19 -15.14 -31.97
CA ALA A 27 23.61 -15.21 -31.70
C ALA A 27 24.38 -15.44 -33.01
N ARG A 28 25.16 -14.44 -33.40
CA ARG A 28 26.04 -14.49 -34.60
C ARG A 28 27.28 -15.37 -34.38
N GLY A 29 27.20 -16.40 -33.57
CA GLY A 29 28.33 -17.30 -33.32
C GLY A 29 27.86 -18.66 -32.82
N PRO A 30 28.69 -19.69 -32.84
CA PRO A 30 28.34 -21.00 -32.31
C PRO A 30 28.08 -20.89 -30.81
N ILE A 31 26.82 -20.95 -30.42
CA ILE A 31 26.43 -20.97 -29.00
C ILE A 31 26.99 -22.29 -28.42
N PRO A 32 27.85 -22.23 -27.39
CA PRO A 32 28.28 -23.46 -26.72
C PRO A 32 27.05 -24.11 -26.10
N ARG A 33 26.57 -25.20 -26.69
CA ARG A 33 25.36 -25.93 -26.29
C ARG A 33 25.44 -26.61 -24.92
N ARG A 34 26.51 -26.39 -24.15
CA ARG A 34 26.67 -26.91 -22.79
C ARG A 34 26.97 -25.76 -21.86
N THR A 35 26.00 -25.32 -21.13
CA THR A 35 26.24 -24.60 -19.86
C THR A 35 27.04 -25.52 -18.95
N GLY A 36 28.36 -25.32 -18.92
CA GLY A 36 29.21 -26.05 -18.00
C GLY A 36 28.73 -25.83 -16.56
N ARG A 37 29.15 -26.73 -15.66
CA ARG A 37 28.77 -26.64 -14.22
C ARG A 37 28.90 -25.26 -13.59
N ARG A 38 29.84 -24.45 -14.08
CA ARG A 38 30.03 -23.03 -13.67
C ARG A 38 28.90 -22.10 -14.17
N GLY A 39 28.41 -22.32 -15.39
CA GLY A 39 27.30 -21.53 -15.92
C GLY A 39 25.99 -21.86 -15.22
N GLY A 40 25.74 -23.14 -14.89
CA GLY A 40 24.58 -23.56 -14.10
C GLY A 40 24.57 -22.97 -12.69
N LEU A 41 25.72 -22.92 -12.02
CA LEU A 41 25.87 -22.25 -10.72
C LEU A 41 25.61 -20.74 -10.81
N GLY A 42 26.06 -20.08 -11.87
CA GLY A 42 25.81 -18.64 -12.10
C GLY A 42 24.31 -18.35 -12.26
N ILE A 43 23.60 -19.16 -13.04
CA ILE A 43 22.15 -19.02 -13.22
C ILE A 43 21.43 -19.28 -11.90
N ALA A 44 21.77 -20.33 -11.17
CA ALA A 44 21.16 -20.64 -9.88
C ALA A 44 21.37 -19.52 -8.84
N ALA A 45 22.58 -18.98 -8.74
CA ALA A 45 22.89 -17.85 -7.86
C ALA A 45 22.07 -16.59 -8.24
N LEU A 46 21.97 -16.30 -9.53
CA LEU A 46 21.19 -15.18 -10.03
C LEU A 46 19.70 -15.32 -9.74
N THR A 47 19.16 -16.51 -9.97
CA THR A 47 17.75 -16.83 -9.66
C THR A 47 17.48 -16.71 -8.16
N ALA A 48 18.41 -17.15 -7.31
CA ALA A 48 18.29 -17.02 -5.87
C ALA A 48 18.29 -15.55 -5.42
N VAL A 49 19.21 -14.73 -5.96
CA VAL A 49 19.25 -13.29 -5.68
C VAL A 49 17.97 -12.60 -6.13
N TYR A 50 17.45 -12.92 -7.31
CA TYR A 50 16.19 -12.40 -7.80
C TYR A 50 15.01 -12.82 -6.92
N ALA A 51 14.94 -14.10 -6.54
CA ALA A 51 13.88 -14.62 -5.68
C ALA A 51 13.89 -13.93 -4.31
N VAL A 52 15.07 -13.73 -3.71
CA VAL A 52 15.22 -13.00 -2.46
C VAL A 52 14.81 -11.52 -2.62
N ALA A 53 15.28 -10.85 -3.68
CA ALA A 53 14.92 -9.45 -3.93
C ALA A 53 13.41 -9.30 -4.19
N ALA A 54 12.80 -10.21 -4.95
CA ALA A 54 11.37 -10.25 -5.20
C ALA A 54 10.58 -10.47 -3.90
N PHE A 55 10.98 -11.42 -3.07
CA PHE A 55 10.33 -11.72 -1.79
C PHE A 55 10.32 -10.50 -0.85
N PHE A 56 11.42 -9.74 -0.81
CA PHE A 56 11.49 -8.52 0.00
C PHE A 56 10.84 -7.28 -0.64
N SER A 57 10.54 -7.32 -1.95
CA SER A 57 10.00 -6.17 -2.70
C SER A 57 8.54 -6.33 -3.13
N LEU A 58 7.94 -7.53 -2.97
CA LEU A 58 6.56 -7.83 -3.39
C LEU A 58 5.47 -7.28 -2.44
N GLY A 59 5.80 -6.27 -1.65
CA GLY A 59 4.89 -5.67 -0.69
C GLY A 59 4.96 -6.33 0.68
N SER A 60 4.31 -5.72 1.63
CA SER A 60 4.15 -6.25 2.97
C SER A 60 2.93 -7.17 3.00
N ALA A 61 3.07 -8.38 3.53
CA ALA A 61 1.92 -9.24 3.83
C ALA A 61 1.01 -8.64 4.93
N ARG A 62 1.41 -7.48 5.48
CA ARG A 62 0.65 -6.71 6.46
C ARG A 62 -0.20 -5.62 5.82
N ASP A 63 0.00 -5.33 4.53
CA ASP A 63 -0.83 -4.32 3.85
C ASP A 63 -2.22 -4.91 3.56
N PRO A 64 -3.28 -4.13 3.69
CA PRO A 64 -4.64 -4.56 3.40
C PRO A 64 -4.76 -5.18 2.00
N GLN A 65 -5.44 -6.32 1.92
CA GLN A 65 -5.67 -7.05 0.66
C GLN A 65 -7.11 -6.93 0.17
N GLN A 66 -7.98 -6.33 0.98
CA GLN A 66 -9.38 -6.08 0.67
C GLN A 66 -9.69 -4.61 0.87
N PHE A 67 -10.57 -4.09 0.05
CA PHE A 67 -10.99 -2.70 0.07
C PHE A 67 -12.51 -2.61 0.12
N CYS A 68 -13.00 -1.72 0.97
CA CYS A 68 -14.40 -1.31 0.96
C CYS A 68 -14.55 -0.14 -0.01
N SER A 69 -15.48 -0.26 -0.95
CA SER A 69 -15.84 0.82 -1.86
C SER A 69 -16.94 1.67 -1.25
N PHE A 70 -16.85 2.96 -1.41
CA PHE A 70 -17.83 3.96 -0.99
C PHE A 70 -18.28 4.76 -2.20
N GLU A 71 -19.54 5.06 -2.28
CA GLU A 71 -20.07 6.03 -3.23
C GLU A 71 -20.03 7.46 -2.65
N ALA A 72 -20.17 8.46 -3.52
CA ALA A 72 -20.18 9.85 -3.08
C ALA A 72 -21.31 10.12 -2.06
N GLY A 73 -20.94 10.61 -0.89
CA GLY A 73 -21.85 10.89 0.23
C GLY A 73 -22.18 9.65 1.08
N GLU A 74 -21.68 8.48 0.72
CA GLU A 74 -21.89 7.27 1.51
C GLU A 74 -21.09 7.33 2.82
N SER A 75 -21.68 6.81 3.89
CA SER A 75 -21.08 6.80 5.23
C SER A 75 -21.07 5.40 5.81
N ALA A 76 -19.98 5.06 6.48
CA ALA A 76 -19.90 3.90 7.35
C ALA A 76 -19.75 4.35 8.81
N VAL A 77 -20.42 3.63 9.71
CA VAL A 77 -20.30 3.83 11.16
C VAL A 77 -19.69 2.58 11.77
N LEU A 78 -18.57 2.77 12.45
CA LEU A 78 -17.90 1.72 13.21
C LEU A 78 -18.26 1.91 14.70
N ALA A 79 -18.81 0.87 15.33
CA ALA A 79 -18.98 0.82 16.77
C ALA A 79 -17.71 0.25 17.39
N LEU A 80 -17.16 0.94 18.36
CA LEU A 80 -16.02 0.47 19.14
C LEU A 80 -16.52 -0.48 20.23
N GLU A 81 -15.72 -1.46 20.64
CA GLU A 81 -16.09 -2.41 21.72
C GLU A 81 -16.35 -1.69 23.05
N ARG A 82 -15.75 -0.57 23.24
CA ARG A 82 -15.90 0.30 24.41
C ARG A 82 -15.63 1.74 24.03
N GLU A 83 -16.16 2.68 24.77
CA GLU A 83 -15.77 4.07 24.68
C GLU A 83 -14.27 4.19 24.95
N SER A 84 -13.56 4.81 24.05
CA SER A 84 -12.10 4.95 24.07
C SER A 84 -11.70 6.33 23.62
N GLU A 85 -10.62 6.85 24.18
CA GLU A 85 -9.98 8.07 23.74
C GLU A 85 -9.14 7.76 22.51
N ILE A 86 -9.45 8.41 21.38
CA ILE A 86 -8.74 8.20 20.13
C ILE A 86 -7.64 9.26 20.04
N SER A 87 -6.40 8.80 20.18
CA SER A 87 -5.21 9.66 20.17
C SER A 87 -4.52 9.71 18.80
N ALA A 88 -4.72 8.69 17.97
CA ALA A 88 -4.17 8.64 16.62
C ALA A 88 -5.07 7.83 15.69
N VAL A 89 -5.12 8.24 14.44
CA VAL A 89 -5.83 7.55 13.36
C VAL A 89 -4.87 7.31 12.21
N TRP A 90 -4.93 6.13 11.64
CA TRP A 90 -4.23 5.81 10.41
C TRP A 90 -5.21 5.18 9.42
N TYR A 91 -5.05 5.48 8.15
CA TYR A 91 -5.88 4.91 7.10
C TYR A 91 -5.04 4.46 5.90
N TYR A 92 -5.55 3.46 5.21
CA TYR A 92 -4.91 2.89 4.03
C TYR A 92 -5.84 3.03 2.82
N PRO A 93 -5.65 4.06 1.98
CA PRO A 93 -6.50 4.30 0.83
C PRO A 93 -6.25 3.31 -0.31
N GLY A 94 -7.32 2.95 -1.02
CA GLY A 94 -7.29 2.19 -2.25
C GLY A 94 -7.22 3.07 -3.49
N LEU A 95 -8.02 2.75 -4.50
CA LEU A 95 -8.12 3.51 -5.73
C LEU A 95 -8.99 4.77 -5.58
N SER A 96 -8.92 5.62 -6.58
CA SER A 96 -9.64 6.88 -6.71
C SER A 96 -9.08 8.00 -5.83
N THR A 97 -9.60 9.19 -6.00
CA THR A 97 -9.17 10.39 -5.26
C THR A 97 -10.37 11.10 -4.68
N GLY A 98 -10.18 11.78 -3.56
CA GLY A 98 -11.21 12.49 -2.85
C GLY A 98 -10.82 12.73 -1.40
N GLU A 99 -11.81 12.79 -0.53
CA GLU A 99 -11.62 13.00 0.89
C GLU A 99 -12.68 12.23 1.67
N TYR A 100 -12.29 11.62 2.77
CA TYR A 100 -13.24 11.15 3.79
C TYR A 100 -13.33 12.16 4.91
N THR A 101 -14.53 12.44 5.35
CA THR A 101 -14.77 13.17 6.60
C THR A 101 -14.85 12.18 7.75
N LEU A 102 -14.10 12.46 8.83
CA LEU A 102 -14.08 11.69 10.05
C LEU A 102 -14.89 12.40 11.12
N ALA A 103 -15.77 11.67 11.82
CA ALA A 103 -16.57 12.21 12.91
C ALA A 103 -16.71 11.18 14.03
N TYR A 104 -16.74 11.65 15.28
CA TYR A 104 -16.83 10.85 16.48
C TYR A 104 -18.18 11.03 17.19
N SER A 105 -18.62 10.00 17.89
CA SER A 105 -19.82 10.03 18.72
C SER A 105 -19.68 9.10 19.93
N THR A 106 -20.30 9.48 21.03
CA THR A 106 -20.44 8.64 22.23
C THR A 106 -21.77 7.89 22.27
N ASP A 107 -22.81 8.42 21.59
CA ASP A 107 -24.18 7.91 21.61
C ASP A 107 -24.61 7.22 20.31
N GLY A 108 -23.80 7.32 19.24
CA GLY A 108 -24.11 6.79 17.91
C GLY A 108 -25.16 7.60 17.12
N VAL A 109 -25.63 8.71 17.66
CA VAL A 109 -26.67 9.58 17.06
C VAL A 109 -26.09 10.93 16.68
N THR A 110 -25.44 11.59 17.65
CA THR A 110 -24.83 12.91 17.45
C THR A 110 -23.36 12.75 17.15
N PHE A 111 -22.94 13.16 15.95
CA PHE A 111 -21.55 13.05 15.51
C PHE A 111 -20.88 14.43 15.44
N THR A 112 -19.73 14.55 16.07
CA THR A 112 -18.89 15.74 16.05
C THR A 112 -17.76 15.53 15.03
N PRO A 113 -17.54 16.46 14.09
CA PRO A 113 -16.42 16.37 13.16
C PRO A 113 -15.08 16.29 13.91
N ALA A 114 -14.21 15.37 13.48
CA ALA A 114 -12.92 15.09 14.11
C ALA A 114 -11.74 15.39 13.17
N GLY A 115 -11.94 15.33 11.85
CA GLY A 115 -10.89 15.58 10.89
C GLY A 115 -11.26 15.16 9.49
N THR A 116 -10.28 15.23 8.60
CA THR A 116 -10.40 14.79 7.22
C THR A 116 -9.26 13.85 6.83
N MET A 117 -9.56 12.92 5.94
CA MET A 117 -8.64 11.92 5.41
C MET A 117 -8.51 12.15 3.90
N PRO A 118 -7.63 13.06 3.46
CA PRO A 118 -7.46 13.33 2.04
C PRO A 118 -6.78 12.16 1.34
N GLN A 119 -7.15 11.94 0.08
CA GLN A 119 -6.62 10.90 -0.78
C GLN A 119 -6.33 11.44 -2.16
N GLY A 120 -5.07 11.73 -2.44
CA GLY A 120 -4.57 12.10 -3.76
C GLY A 120 -3.97 10.90 -4.50
N TYR A 121 -3.63 11.08 -5.79
CA TYR A 121 -2.94 10.03 -6.56
C TYR A 121 -1.59 9.62 -5.97
N ALA A 122 -0.92 10.52 -5.25
CA ALA A 122 0.35 10.22 -4.59
C ALA A 122 0.17 9.43 -3.29
N ASP A 123 -1.06 9.25 -2.82
CA ASP A 123 -1.40 8.70 -1.50
C ASP A 123 -1.95 7.27 -1.55
N LEU A 124 -2.16 6.74 -2.76
CA LEU A 124 -2.72 5.42 -2.96
C LEU A 124 -1.81 4.31 -2.41
N PHE A 125 -2.44 3.31 -1.81
CA PHE A 125 -1.79 2.08 -1.32
C PHE A 125 -0.64 2.32 -0.33
N LYS A 126 -0.81 3.25 0.60
CA LYS A 126 0.12 3.48 1.71
C LYS A 126 -0.61 3.96 2.96
N TRP A 127 -0.01 3.73 4.11
CA TRP A 127 -0.53 4.24 5.37
C TRP A 127 -0.35 5.75 5.48
N LEU A 128 -1.44 6.43 5.79
CA LEU A 128 -1.52 7.88 5.97
C LEU A 128 -2.12 8.23 7.32
N GLN A 129 -1.85 9.45 7.77
CA GLN A 129 -2.53 10.06 8.91
C GLN A 129 -3.49 11.12 8.41
N PRO A 130 -4.70 11.24 9.00
CA PRO A 130 -5.64 12.30 8.67
C PRO A 130 -5.15 13.66 9.18
N GLU A 131 -5.73 14.70 8.61
CA GLU A 131 -5.68 16.04 9.19
C GLU A 131 -6.74 16.11 10.30
N MET A 132 -6.28 16.10 11.54
CA MET A 132 -7.16 16.14 12.72
C MET A 132 -7.55 17.55 13.08
N ALA A 133 -8.77 17.72 13.53
CA ALA A 133 -9.19 19.00 14.14
C ALA A 133 -8.44 19.24 15.46
N ASP A 134 -8.17 20.51 15.79
CA ASP A 134 -7.43 20.90 17.00
C ASP A 134 -8.09 20.47 18.33
N THR A 135 -9.30 19.94 18.27
CA THR A 135 -10.09 19.50 19.43
C THR A 135 -9.90 18.04 19.82
N ALA A 136 -9.06 17.28 19.11
CA ALA A 136 -8.73 15.90 19.48
C ALA A 136 -7.69 15.86 20.62
N PRO A 137 -7.69 14.89 21.55
CA PRO A 137 -8.40 13.60 21.50
C PRO A 137 -9.83 13.69 22.03
N ALA A 138 -10.73 12.91 21.43
CA ALA A 138 -12.11 12.82 21.86
C ALA A 138 -12.45 11.39 22.27
N ALA A 139 -13.15 11.23 23.38
CA ALA A 139 -13.77 9.96 23.75
C ALA A 139 -14.84 9.62 22.72
N ALA A 140 -14.77 8.42 22.15
CA ALA A 140 -15.70 7.93 21.15
C ALA A 140 -16.11 6.51 21.44
N ALA A 141 -17.38 6.21 21.23
CA ALA A 141 -17.91 4.85 21.14
C ALA A 141 -18.23 4.49 19.68
N TYR A 142 -18.37 5.50 18.83
CA TYR A 142 -18.67 5.34 17.40
C TYR A 142 -17.80 6.27 16.58
N VAL A 143 -17.34 5.76 15.45
CA VAL A 143 -16.58 6.52 14.45
C VAL A 143 -17.33 6.45 13.13
N ARG A 144 -17.62 7.60 12.55
CA ARG A 144 -18.25 7.71 11.23
C ARG A 144 -17.26 8.26 10.22
N ILE A 145 -17.17 7.59 9.09
CA ILE A 145 -16.45 8.06 7.92
C ILE A 145 -17.47 8.31 6.79
N THR A 146 -17.30 9.38 6.05
CA THR A 146 -18.17 9.76 4.93
C THR A 146 -17.30 10.10 3.73
N ALA A 147 -17.52 9.44 2.60
CA ALA A 147 -16.76 9.65 1.38
C ALA A 147 -17.29 10.85 0.58
N SER A 148 -16.41 11.69 0.03
CA SER A 148 -16.79 12.83 -0.82
C SER A 148 -17.01 12.43 -2.28
N ALA A 149 -16.47 11.29 -2.72
CA ALA A 149 -16.54 10.77 -4.08
C ALA A 149 -16.59 9.24 -4.05
N HIS A 150 -16.61 8.60 -5.23
CA HIS A 150 -16.37 7.16 -5.29
C HIS A 150 -14.93 6.86 -4.89
N MET A 151 -14.74 6.17 -3.77
CA MET A 151 -13.44 5.96 -3.14
C MET A 151 -13.33 4.56 -2.53
N GLU A 152 -12.10 4.10 -2.34
CA GLU A 152 -11.82 2.81 -1.73
C GLU A 152 -10.95 2.98 -0.48
N LEU A 153 -11.32 2.31 0.59
CA LEU A 153 -10.60 2.25 1.86
C LEU A 153 -10.25 0.80 2.21
N GLY A 154 -8.96 0.52 2.38
CA GLY A 154 -8.49 -0.81 2.75
C GLY A 154 -8.58 -1.05 4.25
N GLU A 155 -8.14 -0.09 5.05
CA GLU A 155 -8.12 -0.23 6.51
C GLU A 155 -8.17 1.15 7.20
N LEU A 156 -8.80 1.16 8.38
CA LEU A 156 -8.80 2.27 9.32
C LEU A 156 -8.31 1.74 10.67
N ALA A 157 -7.19 2.25 11.16
CA ALA A 157 -6.63 1.89 12.46
C ALA A 157 -6.79 3.06 13.44
N LEU A 158 -7.35 2.78 14.61
CA LEU A 158 -7.62 3.73 15.68
C LEU A 158 -6.77 3.38 16.91
N TYR A 159 -6.09 4.36 17.49
CA TYR A 159 -5.20 4.22 18.65
C TYR A 159 -5.53 5.20 19.76
#